data_b85a22e236996e8697cd280ba4ef145a
#
_entry.id   b85a22e236996e8697cd280ba4ef145a
#
_cell.length_a   1.000
_cell.length_b   1.000
_cell.length_c   1.000
_cell.angle_alpha   90.00
_cell.angle_beta   90.00
_cell.angle_gamma   90.00
#
_symmetry.space_group_name_H-M   'P 1'
#
loop_
_entity.id
_entity.type
_entity.pdbx_description
1 polymer ?
#
loop_
_entity_poly.entity_id
_entity_poly.type
_entity_poly.pdbx_seq_one_letter_code
_entity_poly.pdbx_strand_id
1 'polypeptide(L)'
;MIKPLLAAFFCCLTTTMTLLAQTSNQVTVENGILEGTREAGSELLIFRGVPFAAPPVGELRWKEPQPAKNWNGVRKADQFGNKPMQKPIFGDMGFRSKDMSEDCLYLNVWTPAKTMKEKLPVLVYFYGGGLAAGDGSEPRYDGETLAKKGIVVVTLNYRLGIFGFFSHPELTKESPNKSSGNYGYLDQHAALLWVQKNIDKFGGDPKHVTIAGESAGSISVSVQMASPLSKDLIAGAIGESGAGINPTLASMPLAEAEKIGEAFAAGVKTGSSLRQLRALSATDLLDAAYTPGQTRTATTPTIDGYFLPKTLPQIFEAGQQAKIPLLVGWNSAEVPYQVVLKADAPTLENYKKAVSSLYNDRAEQVLKLYPAASDAEVVKAATALSSDRFIVYSTWKWADLQTKTGGKPVYRYVFSRIRPAMSAAMGDAKAGFAGGVIKGDAAKAAPAPAAVGASHASEIEYALGNLASNKVYEWTPDDYKVSATMVDYFANFIKTGNPNGKGLPQWDALAGKGPVKFMNIDVKSEQQTESDRARYLFLDQEYMK
;
A
#
# COMPACT_ATOMS: atom_id res chain seq x y z
N MET A 1 57.95 71.75 30.50
CA MET A 1 57.02 70.93 31.28
C MET A 1 56.02 70.37 30.29
N ILE A 2 56.19 69.10 29.88
CA ILE A 2 55.40 68.43 28.91
C ILE A 2 54.61 67.34 29.66
N LYS A 3 53.27 67.42 29.65
CA LYS A 3 52.39 66.35 30.19
C LYS A 3 52.10 65.32 29.12
N PRO A 4 52.16 63.99 29.38
CA PRO A 4 51.71 62.99 28.44
C PRO A 4 50.21 62.77 28.56
N LEU A 5 49.49 62.69 27.41
CA LEU A 5 48.13 62.20 27.27
C LEU A 5 48.16 60.69 27.29
N LEU A 6 47.42 60.10 28.22
CA LEU A 6 47.05 58.66 28.17
C LEU A 6 45.83 58.47 27.23
N ALA A 7 45.99 57.76 26.13
CA ALA A 7 44.88 57.28 25.30
C ALA A 7 44.42 55.91 25.81
N ALA A 8 43.21 55.83 26.37
CA ALA A 8 42.59 54.59 26.78
C ALA A 8 41.92 53.95 25.55
N PHE A 9 42.45 52.82 25.08
CA PHE A 9 41.86 51.98 24.03
C PHE A 9 40.73 51.12 24.63
N PHE A 10 39.48 51.48 24.35
CA PHE A 10 38.29 50.69 24.72
C PHE A 10 38.08 49.61 23.65
N CYS A 11 38.48 48.37 23.96
CA CYS A 11 38.26 47.20 23.09
C CYS A 11 36.84 46.71 23.31
N CYS A 12 35.89 47.11 22.43
CA CYS A 12 34.55 46.54 22.39
C CYS A 12 34.61 45.11 21.81
N LEU A 13 34.61 44.08 22.66
CA LEU A 13 34.29 42.72 22.24
C LEU A 13 32.79 42.64 21.95
N THR A 14 32.42 42.70 20.68
CA THR A 14 31.09 42.31 20.23
C THR A 14 31.02 40.78 20.17
N THR A 15 30.51 40.14 21.22
CA THR A 15 30.08 38.75 21.20
C THR A 15 28.85 38.65 20.32
N THR A 16 29.03 38.23 19.07
CA THR A 16 27.95 37.78 18.21
C THR A 16 27.40 36.47 18.80
N MET A 17 26.35 36.58 19.60
CA MET A 17 25.48 35.43 19.90
C MET A 17 24.77 35.02 18.59
N THR A 18 25.25 34.01 17.93
CA THR A 18 24.49 33.27 16.96
C THR A 18 23.30 32.63 17.69
N LEU A 19 22.13 33.28 17.66
CA LEU A 19 20.87 32.62 17.95
C LEU A 19 20.72 31.50 16.93
N LEU A 20 21.00 30.27 17.33
CA LEU A 20 20.49 29.10 16.66
C LEU A 20 18.97 29.23 16.72
N ALA A 21 18.35 29.64 15.61
CA ALA A 21 16.90 29.61 15.47
C ALA A 21 16.48 28.15 15.67
N GLN A 22 15.97 27.86 16.86
CA GLN A 22 15.36 26.57 17.16
C GLN A 22 14.18 26.46 16.21
N THR A 23 14.32 25.64 15.18
CA THR A 23 13.24 25.43 14.20
C THR A 23 12.02 24.94 14.98
N SER A 24 10.95 25.72 14.92
CA SER A 24 9.70 25.41 15.60
C SER A 24 9.21 24.03 15.18
N ASN A 25 8.82 23.18 16.12
CA ASN A 25 8.16 21.91 15.83
C ASN A 25 6.69 22.11 15.41
N GLN A 26 6.26 23.34 15.19
CA GLN A 26 4.89 23.70 14.87
C GLN A 26 4.74 24.05 13.40
N VAL A 27 3.64 23.58 12.81
CA VAL A 27 3.25 23.81 11.42
C VAL A 27 1.78 24.26 11.41
N THR A 28 1.49 25.34 10.70
CA THR A 28 0.10 25.80 10.50
C THR A 28 -0.48 25.19 9.24
N VAL A 29 -1.50 24.36 9.40
CA VAL A 29 -2.31 23.76 8.31
C VAL A 29 -3.67 24.46 8.20
N GLU A 30 -4.45 24.10 7.17
CA GLU A 30 -5.79 24.70 6.94
C GLU A 30 -6.69 24.70 8.18
N ASN A 31 -6.59 23.66 9.03
CA ASN A 31 -7.49 23.46 10.16
C ASN A 31 -6.96 24.00 11.51
N GLY A 32 -5.70 24.42 11.60
CA GLY A 32 -5.10 24.94 12.84
C GLY A 32 -3.59 24.68 12.94
N ILE A 33 -3.04 24.79 14.15
CA ILE A 33 -1.61 24.60 14.39
C ILE A 33 -1.37 23.17 14.88
N LEU A 34 -0.40 22.48 14.27
CA LEU A 34 0.11 21.17 14.68
C LEU A 34 1.48 21.32 15.33
N GLU A 35 1.73 20.53 16.37
CA GLU A 35 3.06 20.39 16.98
C GLU A 35 3.55 18.95 16.81
N GLY A 36 4.60 18.78 16.01
CA GLY A 36 5.27 17.52 15.77
C GLY A 36 6.36 17.20 16.80
N THR A 37 7.01 16.07 16.60
CA THR A 37 8.10 15.57 17.44
C THR A 37 9.39 15.42 16.63
N ARG A 38 10.54 15.46 17.31
CA ARG A 38 11.84 15.02 16.82
C ARG A 38 12.29 13.83 17.64
N GLU A 39 12.75 12.79 16.98
CA GLU A 39 13.38 11.67 17.69
C GLU A 39 14.81 12.02 18.07
N ALA A 40 15.29 11.48 19.20
CA ALA A 40 16.65 11.72 19.68
C ALA A 40 17.68 11.32 18.60
N GLY A 41 18.57 12.25 18.26
CA GLY A 41 19.59 12.03 17.22
C GLY A 41 19.09 12.15 15.77
N SER A 42 17.81 12.54 15.54
CA SER A 42 17.26 12.79 14.22
C SER A 42 16.93 14.26 14.02
N GLU A 43 17.25 14.80 12.82
CA GLU A 43 16.82 16.15 12.42
C GLU A 43 15.39 16.13 11.82
N LEU A 44 14.81 14.96 11.62
CA LEU A 44 13.48 14.83 11.02
C LEU A 44 12.41 15.36 11.96
N LEU A 45 11.45 16.07 11.39
CA LEU A 45 10.24 16.47 12.09
C LEU A 45 9.12 15.50 11.72
N ILE A 46 8.47 14.93 12.73
CA ILE A 46 7.48 13.87 12.57
C ILE A 46 6.16 14.32 13.18
N PHE A 47 5.09 14.19 12.41
CA PHE A 47 3.72 14.43 12.85
C PHE A 47 2.92 13.13 12.76
N ARG A 48 2.34 12.69 13.86
CA ARG A 48 1.54 11.47 13.94
C ARG A 48 0.10 11.81 14.33
N GLY A 49 -0.89 11.16 13.70
CA GLY A 49 -2.30 11.36 14.03
C GLY A 49 -2.87 12.71 13.61
N VAL A 50 -2.48 13.21 12.44
CA VAL A 50 -3.01 14.43 11.84
C VAL A 50 -4.37 14.13 11.20
N PRO A 51 -5.48 14.75 11.64
CA PRO A 51 -6.79 14.52 11.04
C PRO A 51 -6.85 15.15 9.65
N PHE A 52 -7.22 14.37 8.63
CA PHE A 52 -7.42 14.86 7.26
C PHE A 52 -8.90 14.95 6.85
N ALA A 53 -9.79 14.31 7.62
CA ALA A 53 -11.22 14.36 7.44
C ALA A 53 -11.94 14.30 8.79
N ALA A 54 -13.24 14.63 8.82
CA ALA A 54 -14.09 14.47 9.99
C ALA A 54 -14.27 12.98 10.31
N PRO A 55 -14.41 12.60 11.61
CA PRO A 55 -14.72 11.24 12.01
C PRO A 55 -15.97 10.70 11.30
N PRO A 56 -15.88 9.56 10.56
CA PRO A 56 -17.03 8.99 9.83
C PRO A 56 -17.93 8.15 10.74
N VAL A 57 -18.43 8.75 11.80
CA VAL A 57 -19.22 8.11 12.86
C VAL A 57 -20.71 8.49 12.80
N GLY A 58 -21.59 7.64 13.31
CA GLY A 58 -23.03 7.91 13.40
C GLY A 58 -23.63 8.17 12.02
N GLU A 59 -24.23 9.35 11.82
CA GLU A 59 -24.83 9.73 10.53
C GLU A 59 -23.80 9.90 9.40
N LEU A 60 -22.51 10.01 9.70
CA LEU A 60 -21.42 10.05 8.70
C LEU A 60 -20.91 8.65 8.32
N ARG A 61 -21.35 7.59 9.02
CA ARG A 61 -21.05 6.21 8.61
C ARG A 61 -21.59 5.99 7.19
N TRP A 62 -20.75 5.49 6.28
CA TRP A 62 -21.07 5.30 4.86
C TRP A 62 -21.48 6.59 4.13
N LYS A 63 -20.85 7.71 4.50
CA LYS A 63 -20.84 8.94 3.69
C LYS A 63 -19.44 9.21 3.18
N GLU A 64 -19.36 10.00 2.12
CA GLU A 64 -18.10 10.54 1.62
C GLU A 64 -17.37 11.28 2.75
N PRO A 65 -16.03 11.28 2.78
CA PRO A 65 -15.26 11.99 3.79
C PRO A 65 -15.66 13.47 3.83
N GLN A 66 -15.93 13.97 5.03
CA GLN A 66 -16.26 15.38 5.25
C GLN A 66 -15.02 16.15 5.72
N PRO A 67 -14.91 17.46 5.48
CA PRO A 67 -13.78 18.26 5.94
C PRO A 67 -13.53 18.11 7.44
N ALA A 68 -12.27 18.01 7.83
CA ALA A 68 -11.88 18.00 9.23
C ALA A 68 -12.30 19.32 9.92
N LYS A 69 -12.71 19.24 11.18
CA LYS A 69 -13.06 20.44 11.96
C LYS A 69 -11.82 21.25 12.28
N ASN A 70 -11.96 22.58 12.26
CA ASN A 70 -10.93 23.48 12.74
C ASN A 70 -10.77 23.34 14.27
N TRP A 71 -9.56 23.58 14.77
CA TRP A 71 -9.28 23.60 16.21
C TRP A 71 -8.57 24.90 16.61
N ASN A 72 -8.79 25.28 17.85
CA ASN A 72 -8.12 26.42 18.46
C ASN A 72 -6.85 25.95 19.20
N GLY A 73 -5.81 26.82 19.24
CA GLY A 73 -4.55 26.51 19.89
C GLY A 73 -3.71 25.49 19.13
N VAL A 74 -2.78 24.87 19.83
CA VAL A 74 -1.82 23.91 19.26
C VAL A 74 -2.30 22.50 19.53
N ARG A 75 -2.48 21.72 18.47
CA ARG A 75 -2.77 20.28 18.54
C ARG A 75 -1.46 19.50 18.49
N LYS A 76 -1.20 18.68 19.50
CA LYS A 76 -0.07 17.74 19.49
C LYS A 76 -0.31 16.64 18.46
N ALA A 77 0.69 16.41 17.63
CA ALA A 77 0.74 15.39 16.60
C ALA A 77 1.91 14.42 16.89
N ASP A 78 1.90 13.86 18.11
CA ASP A 78 2.95 13.02 18.68
C ASP A 78 2.56 11.54 18.82
N GLN A 79 1.31 11.18 18.57
CA GLN A 79 0.78 9.82 18.66
C GLN A 79 -0.02 9.46 17.40
N PHE A 80 0.07 8.20 16.98
CA PHE A 80 -0.76 7.68 15.91
C PHE A 80 -2.24 7.80 16.26
N GLY A 81 -3.07 8.07 15.25
CA GLY A 81 -4.52 8.01 15.38
C GLY A 81 -5.02 6.58 15.61
N ASN A 82 -6.32 6.41 15.83
CA ASN A 82 -6.91 5.09 15.96
C ASN A 82 -6.78 4.28 14.66
N LYS A 83 -6.55 2.97 14.79
CA LYS A 83 -6.65 2.06 13.64
C LYS A 83 -8.11 1.91 13.21
N PRO A 84 -8.35 1.71 11.90
CA PRO A 84 -9.69 1.44 11.38
C PRO A 84 -10.31 0.18 11.98
N MET A 85 -11.64 0.14 12.04
CA MET A 85 -12.40 -1.04 12.47
C MET A 85 -12.06 -2.25 11.61
N GLN A 86 -11.54 -3.32 12.21
CA GLN A 86 -11.05 -4.51 11.52
C GLN A 86 -10.97 -5.74 12.43
N LYS A 87 -10.94 -6.94 11.85
CA LYS A 87 -10.57 -8.19 12.54
C LYS A 87 -9.11 -8.52 12.25
N PRO A 88 -8.40 -9.25 13.14
CA PRO A 88 -7.02 -9.67 12.94
C PRO A 88 -6.93 -10.87 11.97
N ILE A 89 -7.39 -10.65 10.72
CA ILE A 89 -7.58 -11.72 9.73
C ILE A 89 -6.26 -12.36 9.25
N PHE A 90 -5.15 -11.65 9.36
CA PHE A 90 -3.82 -12.19 9.03
C PHE A 90 -3.08 -12.69 10.28
N GLY A 91 -3.43 -12.18 11.47
CA GLY A 91 -2.90 -12.63 12.76
C GLY A 91 -1.45 -12.22 13.06
N ASP A 92 -0.74 -11.66 12.10
CA ASP A 92 0.70 -11.34 12.16
C ASP A 92 1.04 -9.87 11.89
N MET A 93 0.04 -9.01 11.67
CA MET A 93 0.24 -7.56 11.56
C MET A 93 0.46 -6.91 12.93
N GLY A 94 1.41 -5.99 13.03
CA GLY A 94 1.77 -5.29 14.28
C GLY A 94 1.52 -3.80 14.20
N PHE A 95 0.58 -3.27 15.01
CA PHE A 95 0.17 -1.87 14.98
C PHE A 95 0.63 -1.13 16.24
N ARG A 96 0.98 0.16 16.10
CA ARG A 96 1.33 1.07 17.20
C ARG A 96 0.18 1.97 17.63
N SER A 97 -0.92 1.99 16.88
CA SER A 97 -2.17 2.65 17.27
C SER A 97 -2.73 2.00 18.53
N LYS A 98 -3.14 2.82 19.51
CA LYS A 98 -3.64 2.32 20.80
C LYS A 98 -4.98 1.63 20.68
N ASP A 99 -5.91 2.28 19.98
CA ASP A 99 -7.31 1.89 19.92
C ASP A 99 -7.77 1.61 18.48
N MET A 100 -8.92 0.98 18.36
CA MET A 100 -9.63 0.72 17.12
C MET A 100 -10.95 1.50 17.13
N SER A 101 -11.23 2.27 16.06
CA SER A 101 -12.40 3.13 16.02
C SER A 101 -12.84 3.40 14.58
N GLU A 102 -14.10 3.78 14.39
CA GLU A 102 -14.56 4.43 13.15
C GLU A 102 -13.92 5.83 12.99
N ASP A 103 -13.60 6.52 14.08
CA ASP A 103 -12.78 7.74 14.06
C ASP A 103 -11.31 7.37 13.79
N CYS A 104 -11.00 7.13 12.51
CA CYS A 104 -9.71 6.60 12.06
C CYS A 104 -9.05 7.42 10.93
N LEU A 105 -9.68 8.50 10.44
CA LEU A 105 -9.18 9.24 9.28
C LEU A 105 -8.04 10.20 9.65
N TYR A 106 -6.89 9.60 9.93
CA TYR A 106 -5.65 10.26 10.31
C TYR A 106 -4.52 9.89 9.37
N LEU A 107 -3.58 10.83 9.18
CA LEU A 107 -2.34 10.61 8.46
C LEU A 107 -1.13 10.96 9.34
N ASN A 108 0.05 10.53 8.88
CA ASN A 108 1.32 10.79 9.53
C ASN A 108 2.28 11.39 8.51
N VAL A 109 3.15 12.30 8.94
CA VAL A 109 4.10 12.98 8.05
C VAL A 109 5.51 12.90 8.64
N TRP A 110 6.48 12.47 7.85
CA TRP A 110 7.92 12.57 8.12
C TRP A 110 8.52 13.58 7.15
N THR A 111 9.13 14.62 7.66
CA THR A 111 9.77 15.63 6.81
C THR A 111 11.21 15.92 7.22
N PRO A 112 12.15 15.93 6.27
CA PRO A 112 13.52 16.38 6.47
C PRO A 112 13.68 17.88 6.25
N ALA A 113 12.61 18.57 5.83
CA ALA A 113 12.66 19.97 5.44
C ALA A 113 13.09 20.87 6.60
N LYS A 114 14.03 21.76 6.32
CA LYS A 114 14.47 22.82 7.25
C LYS A 114 13.62 24.08 7.11
N THR A 115 13.02 24.25 5.93
CA THR A 115 12.14 25.39 5.61
C THR A 115 10.95 24.93 4.76
N MET A 116 9.85 25.65 4.81
CA MET A 116 8.67 25.42 3.97
C MET A 116 8.91 25.70 2.46
N LYS A 117 10.06 26.28 2.09
CA LYS A 117 10.35 26.69 0.71
C LYS A 117 11.07 25.62 -0.11
N GLU A 118 11.42 24.48 0.49
CA GLU A 118 12.30 23.47 -0.15
C GLU A 118 11.66 22.72 -1.31
N LYS A 119 10.33 22.59 -1.33
CA LYS A 119 9.58 21.87 -2.39
C LYS A 119 10.12 20.46 -2.66
N LEU A 120 10.29 19.70 -1.58
CA LEU A 120 10.76 18.33 -1.65
C LEU A 120 9.70 17.42 -2.31
N PRO A 121 10.12 16.37 -3.05
CA PRO A 121 9.19 15.37 -3.53
C PRO A 121 8.45 14.69 -2.37
N VAL A 122 7.21 14.28 -2.62
CA VAL A 122 6.32 13.71 -1.62
C VAL A 122 6.00 12.27 -1.98
N LEU A 123 6.07 11.38 -1.01
CA LEU A 123 5.53 10.02 -1.10
C LEU A 123 4.27 9.91 -0.24
N VAL A 124 3.18 9.43 -0.80
CA VAL A 124 1.98 9.02 -0.06
C VAL A 124 1.83 7.52 -0.16
N TYR A 125 1.91 6.80 0.96
CA TYR A 125 1.88 5.34 1.00
C TYR A 125 0.55 4.81 1.50
N PHE A 126 -0.07 3.93 0.71
CA PHE A 126 -1.28 3.18 1.06
C PHE A 126 -0.90 1.78 1.53
N TYR A 127 -1.25 1.42 2.76
CA TYR A 127 -0.98 0.08 3.28
C TYR A 127 -1.85 -0.99 2.62
N GLY A 128 -1.38 -2.24 2.64
CA GLY A 128 -2.09 -3.42 2.19
C GLY A 128 -3.00 -4.04 3.25
N GLY A 129 -3.41 -5.29 3.03
CA GLY A 129 -4.27 -6.02 3.96
C GLY A 129 -5.67 -6.31 3.42
N GLY A 130 -5.80 -6.46 2.08
CA GLY A 130 -7.03 -6.93 1.44
C GLY A 130 -8.22 -5.99 1.56
N LEU A 131 -8.01 -4.68 1.78
CA LEU A 131 -9.04 -3.68 2.10
C LEU A 131 -9.86 -4.02 3.35
N ALA A 132 -9.40 -4.95 4.17
CA ALA A 132 -10.11 -5.49 5.33
C ALA A 132 -9.31 -5.39 6.64
N ALA A 133 -8.00 -5.26 6.57
CA ALA A 133 -7.09 -5.02 7.69
C ALA A 133 -5.97 -4.07 7.29
N GLY A 134 -5.26 -3.49 8.26
CA GLY A 134 -4.13 -2.60 8.07
C GLY A 134 -4.22 -1.32 8.89
N ASP A 135 -3.06 -0.66 9.03
CA ASP A 135 -2.93 0.59 9.79
C ASP A 135 -1.63 1.29 9.38
N GLY A 136 -1.70 2.57 9.10
CA GLY A 136 -0.54 3.40 8.76
C GLY A 136 0.48 3.58 9.89
N SER A 137 0.24 3.00 11.08
CA SER A 137 1.16 3.00 12.21
C SER A 137 2.12 1.81 12.24
N GLU A 138 1.99 0.87 11.30
CA GLU A 138 2.84 -0.34 11.29
C GLU A 138 4.32 0.04 11.06
N PRO A 139 5.27 -0.47 11.87
CA PRO A 139 6.68 -0.03 11.82
C PRO A 139 7.35 -0.16 10.45
N ARG A 140 6.94 -1.14 9.65
CA ARG A 140 7.49 -1.35 8.30
C ARG A 140 7.16 -0.23 7.32
N TYR A 141 6.15 0.63 7.61
CA TYR A 141 5.76 1.77 6.80
C TYR A 141 6.39 3.10 7.25
N ASP A 142 7.27 3.11 8.26
CA ASP A 142 7.91 4.33 8.73
C ASP A 142 8.64 5.08 7.63
N GLY A 143 8.40 6.38 7.56
CA GLY A 143 8.96 7.23 6.52
C GLY A 143 10.40 7.68 6.75
N GLU A 144 11.04 7.31 7.86
CA GLU A 144 12.32 7.88 8.29
C GLU A 144 13.43 7.67 7.26
N THR A 145 13.57 6.46 6.71
CA THR A 145 14.65 6.14 5.76
C THR A 145 14.52 6.94 4.46
N LEU A 146 13.32 7.02 3.90
CA LEU A 146 13.08 7.81 2.69
C LEU A 146 13.12 9.31 2.97
N ALA A 147 12.70 9.76 4.16
CA ALA A 147 12.85 11.15 4.56
C ALA A 147 14.33 11.55 4.63
N LYS A 148 15.23 10.71 5.16
CA LYS A 148 16.69 10.93 5.10
C LYS A 148 17.24 11.01 3.68
N LYS A 149 16.52 10.51 2.68
CA LYS A 149 16.83 10.68 1.25
C LYS A 149 16.28 11.99 0.68
N GLY A 150 15.68 12.87 1.48
CA GLY A 150 15.14 14.17 1.04
C GLY A 150 13.73 14.08 0.44
N ILE A 151 12.89 13.21 0.96
CA ILE A 151 11.49 13.00 0.55
C ILE A 151 10.58 13.30 1.74
N VAL A 152 9.49 14.01 1.54
CA VAL A 152 8.43 14.10 2.54
C VAL A 152 7.56 12.85 2.42
N VAL A 153 7.45 12.06 3.50
CA VAL A 153 6.70 10.80 3.49
C VAL A 153 5.40 10.94 4.27
N VAL A 154 4.32 10.46 3.69
CA VAL A 154 2.98 10.46 4.29
C VAL A 154 2.44 9.03 4.30
N THR A 155 2.02 8.54 5.48
CA THR A 155 1.17 7.35 5.62
C THR A 155 -0.21 7.76 6.10
N LEU A 156 -1.24 6.98 5.85
CA LEU A 156 -2.60 7.34 6.22
C LEU A 156 -3.46 6.12 6.54
N ASN A 157 -4.51 6.34 7.31
CA ASN A 157 -5.58 5.37 7.49
C ASN A 157 -6.75 5.67 6.56
N TYR A 158 -7.46 4.63 6.15
CA TYR A 158 -8.68 4.69 5.37
C TYR A 158 -9.65 3.61 5.88
N ARG A 159 -10.95 3.82 5.69
CA ARG A 159 -11.98 2.86 6.15
C ARG A 159 -11.84 1.53 5.43
N LEU A 160 -12.03 0.46 6.18
CA LEU A 160 -11.84 -0.91 5.76
C LEU A 160 -13.13 -1.73 5.82
N GLY A 161 -13.16 -2.84 5.09
CA GLY A 161 -14.24 -3.81 5.15
C GLY A 161 -15.62 -3.19 5.00
N ILE A 162 -16.54 -3.57 5.87
CA ILE A 162 -17.93 -3.09 5.85
C ILE A 162 -18.05 -1.56 6.04
N PHE A 163 -17.11 -0.92 6.70
CA PHE A 163 -17.11 0.53 6.91
C PHE A 163 -16.63 1.31 5.69
N GLY A 164 -15.75 0.70 4.88
CA GLY A 164 -15.13 1.34 3.72
C GLY A 164 -15.73 0.96 2.37
N PHE A 165 -16.38 -0.21 2.26
CA PHE A 165 -16.73 -0.78 0.95
C PHE A 165 -18.15 -1.39 0.89
N PHE A 166 -19.05 -0.96 1.75
CA PHE A 166 -20.44 -1.40 1.78
C PHE A 166 -21.29 -0.64 0.78
N SER A 167 -21.99 -1.36 -0.10
CA SER A 167 -22.96 -0.81 -1.05
C SER A 167 -24.38 -1.19 -0.64
N HIS A 168 -25.32 -0.26 -0.79
CA HIS A 168 -26.73 -0.50 -0.51
C HIS A 168 -27.60 0.50 -1.30
N PRO A 169 -28.80 0.13 -1.83
CA PRO A 169 -29.63 1.05 -2.60
C PRO A 169 -30.04 2.31 -1.85
N GLU A 170 -30.28 2.23 -0.53
CA GLU A 170 -30.59 3.42 0.28
C GLU A 170 -29.37 4.36 0.38
N LEU A 171 -28.13 3.83 0.46
CA LEU A 171 -26.89 4.61 0.44
C LEU A 171 -26.73 5.34 -0.90
N THR A 172 -26.93 4.64 -2.00
CA THR A 172 -26.88 5.21 -3.36
C THR A 172 -27.96 6.28 -3.54
N LYS A 173 -29.16 6.04 -3.00
CA LYS A 173 -30.27 7.01 -3.07
C LYS A 173 -29.96 8.30 -2.29
N GLU A 174 -29.37 8.21 -1.10
CA GLU A 174 -29.03 9.39 -0.28
C GLU A 174 -27.78 10.13 -0.78
N SER A 175 -26.88 9.44 -1.49
CA SER A 175 -25.66 10.06 -2.03
C SER A 175 -25.98 11.12 -3.08
N PRO A 176 -25.36 12.31 -3.02
CA PRO A 176 -25.51 13.34 -4.04
C PRO A 176 -24.99 12.86 -5.41
N ASN A 177 -24.04 11.93 -5.40
CA ASN A 177 -23.40 11.38 -6.60
C ASN A 177 -24.05 10.07 -7.09
N LYS A 178 -25.14 9.62 -6.43
CA LYS A 178 -25.83 8.37 -6.76
C LYS A 178 -24.89 7.16 -6.79
N SER A 179 -23.98 7.10 -5.81
CA SER A 179 -22.95 6.08 -5.66
C SER A 179 -22.86 5.57 -4.23
N SER A 180 -22.35 4.33 -4.05
CA SER A 180 -22.01 3.75 -2.75
C SER A 180 -20.92 2.70 -2.91
N GLY A 181 -20.25 2.30 -1.81
CA GLY A 181 -19.31 1.18 -1.78
C GLY A 181 -17.82 1.54 -1.90
N ASN A 182 -17.45 2.78 -2.21
CA ASN A 182 -16.04 3.17 -2.41
C ASN A 182 -15.51 4.14 -1.33
N TYR A 183 -16.08 4.12 -0.12
CA TYR A 183 -15.74 5.10 0.92
C TYR A 183 -14.28 5.05 1.34
N GLY A 184 -13.65 3.84 1.39
CA GLY A 184 -12.23 3.69 1.67
C GLY A 184 -11.33 4.34 0.61
N TYR A 185 -11.70 4.22 -0.67
CA TYR A 185 -10.98 4.91 -1.75
C TYR A 185 -11.23 6.41 -1.75
N LEU A 186 -12.43 6.85 -1.38
CA LEU A 186 -12.73 8.28 -1.19
C LEU A 186 -11.95 8.86 0.01
N ASP A 187 -11.68 8.07 1.07
CA ASP A 187 -10.82 8.48 2.18
C ASP A 187 -9.38 8.71 1.69
N GLN A 188 -8.85 7.82 0.86
CA GLN A 188 -7.53 7.99 0.23
C GLN A 188 -7.50 9.24 -0.67
N HIS A 189 -8.55 9.46 -1.46
CA HIS A 189 -8.71 10.69 -2.25
C HIS A 189 -8.73 11.94 -1.35
N ALA A 190 -9.46 11.92 -0.24
CA ALA A 190 -9.51 13.05 0.71
C ALA A 190 -8.13 13.33 1.34
N ALA A 191 -7.34 12.29 1.62
CA ALA A 191 -5.97 12.44 2.07
C ALA A 191 -5.08 13.07 0.98
N LEU A 192 -5.24 12.69 -0.29
CA LEU A 192 -4.54 13.34 -1.41
C LEU A 192 -4.93 14.82 -1.54
N LEU A 193 -6.20 15.17 -1.36
CA LEU A 193 -6.65 16.56 -1.33
C LEU A 193 -6.04 17.33 -0.15
N TRP A 194 -5.94 16.68 1.03
CA TRP A 194 -5.25 17.28 2.18
C TRP A 194 -3.78 17.54 1.87
N VAL A 195 -3.09 16.60 1.22
CA VAL A 195 -1.69 16.76 0.76
C VAL A 195 -1.58 17.94 -0.19
N GLN A 196 -2.46 18.06 -1.18
CA GLN A 196 -2.45 19.20 -2.13
C GLN A 196 -2.56 20.56 -1.41
N LYS A 197 -3.33 20.64 -0.32
CA LYS A 197 -3.59 21.89 0.41
C LYS A 197 -2.53 22.24 1.45
N ASN A 198 -1.85 21.23 2.02
CA ASN A 198 -1.09 21.44 3.25
C ASN A 198 0.39 21.02 3.18
N ILE A 199 0.79 20.16 2.22
CA ILE A 199 2.13 19.54 2.26
C ILE A 199 3.26 20.56 2.04
N ASP A 200 2.98 21.70 1.43
CA ASP A 200 3.91 22.82 1.29
C ASP A 200 4.33 23.39 2.66
N LYS A 201 3.48 23.30 3.68
CA LYS A 201 3.79 23.70 5.06
C LYS A 201 4.82 22.77 5.71
N PHE A 202 4.95 21.56 5.20
CA PHE A 202 5.95 20.57 5.63
C PHE A 202 7.19 20.55 4.70
N GLY A 203 7.31 21.53 3.80
CA GLY A 203 8.40 21.65 2.84
C GLY A 203 8.27 20.74 1.61
N GLY A 204 7.13 20.04 1.45
CA GLY A 204 6.84 19.21 0.28
C GLY A 204 6.30 20.01 -0.91
N ASP A 205 6.42 19.45 -2.11
CA ASP A 205 5.83 20.01 -3.32
C ASP A 205 4.50 19.31 -3.64
N PRO A 206 3.33 19.98 -3.52
CA PRO A 206 2.05 19.40 -3.86
C PRO A 206 1.91 18.98 -5.32
N LYS A 207 2.77 19.48 -6.21
CA LYS A 207 2.80 19.10 -7.63
C LYS A 207 3.72 17.90 -7.91
N HIS A 208 4.46 17.45 -6.92
CA HIS A 208 5.41 16.34 -7.04
C HIS A 208 5.08 15.22 -6.06
N VAL A 209 3.85 14.70 -6.15
CA VAL A 209 3.31 13.65 -5.28
C VAL A 209 3.38 12.30 -5.99
N THR A 210 4.16 11.37 -5.46
CA THR A 210 4.16 9.96 -5.86
C THR A 210 3.29 9.19 -4.86
N ILE A 211 2.35 8.39 -5.36
CA ILE A 211 1.60 7.44 -4.54
C ILE A 211 2.25 6.06 -4.61
N ALA A 212 2.29 5.33 -3.51
CA ALA A 212 2.81 3.98 -3.46
C ALA A 212 1.97 3.09 -2.56
N GLY A 213 2.12 1.78 -2.70
CA GLY A 213 1.49 0.82 -1.81
C GLY A 213 1.73 -0.61 -2.23
N GLU A 214 1.52 -1.52 -1.28
CA GLU A 214 1.70 -2.95 -1.47
C GLU A 214 0.36 -3.67 -1.36
N SER A 215 0.16 -4.78 -2.14
CA SER A 215 -1.06 -5.61 -2.10
C SER A 215 -2.32 -4.78 -2.36
N ALA A 216 -3.28 -4.75 -1.42
CA ALA A 216 -4.44 -3.87 -1.50
C ALA A 216 -4.07 -2.38 -1.57
N GLY A 217 -2.91 -1.98 -1.07
CA GLY A 217 -2.34 -0.64 -1.25
C GLY A 217 -1.92 -0.39 -2.70
N SER A 218 -1.28 -1.35 -3.37
CA SER A 218 -0.95 -1.29 -4.79
C SER A 218 -2.22 -1.27 -5.66
N ILE A 219 -3.22 -2.09 -5.29
CA ILE A 219 -4.55 -2.05 -5.90
C ILE A 219 -5.13 -0.63 -5.76
N SER A 220 -5.05 -0.02 -4.58
CA SER A 220 -5.47 1.35 -4.33
C SER A 220 -4.73 2.35 -5.23
N VAL A 221 -3.40 2.20 -5.40
CA VAL A 221 -2.61 3.04 -6.33
C VAL A 221 -3.17 2.99 -7.74
N SER A 222 -3.42 1.79 -8.28
CA SER A 222 -3.97 1.61 -9.63
C SER A 222 -5.37 2.21 -9.77
N VAL A 223 -6.19 2.11 -8.72
CA VAL A 223 -7.55 2.67 -8.65
C VAL A 223 -7.52 4.19 -8.57
N GLN A 224 -6.63 4.80 -7.76
CA GLN A 224 -6.46 6.25 -7.70
C GLN A 224 -5.95 6.81 -9.05
N MET A 225 -5.08 6.10 -9.75
CA MET A 225 -4.67 6.46 -11.12
C MET A 225 -5.81 6.43 -12.12
N ALA A 226 -6.78 5.53 -11.96
CA ALA A 226 -7.94 5.37 -12.84
C ALA A 226 -9.06 6.37 -12.54
N SER A 227 -9.17 6.83 -11.29
CA SER A 227 -10.27 7.70 -10.85
C SER A 227 -10.15 9.11 -11.43
N PRO A 228 -11.23 9.64 -12.05
CA PRO A 228 -11.26 11.03 -12.51
C PRO A 228 -11.08 12.04 -11.37
N LEU A 229 -11.35 11.66 -10.13
CA LEU A 229 -11.21 12.53 -8.96
C LEU A 229 -9.74 12.68 -8.53
N SER A 230 -8.92 11.65 -8.71
CA SER A 230 -7.57 11.57 -8.12
C SER A 230 -6.44 11.68 -9.14
N LYS A 231 -6.66 11.31 -10.40
CA LYS A 231 -5.61 11.17 -11.42
C LYS A 231 -4.75 12.42 -11.65
N ASP A 232 -5.31 13.60 -11.42
CA ASP A 232 -4.62 14.88 -11.62
C ASP A 232 -3.95 15.42 -10.35
N LEU A 233 -4.05 14.68 -9.21
CA LEU A 233 -3.41 15.01 -7.93
C LEU A 233 -2.04 14.36 -7.75
N ILE A 234 -1.59 13.54 -8.71
CA ILE A 234 -0.42 12.68 -8.60
C ILE A 234 0.54 12.87 -9.77
N ALA A 235 1.84 12.74 -9.49
CA ALA A 235 2.93 12.93 -10.46
C ALA A 235 3.72 11.64 -10.75
N GLY A 236 3.58 10.60 -9.91
CA GLY A 236 4.21 9.29 -10.06
C GLY A 236 3.45 8.23 -9.31
N ALA A 237 3.66 6.96 -9.65
CA ALA A 237 3.03 5.83 -8.98
C ALA A 237 4.01 4.66 -8.81
N ILE A 238 3.97 4.01 -7.64
CA ILE A 238 4.71 2.78 -7.35
C ILE A 238 3.69 1.72 -6.90
N GLY A 239 3.68 0.57 -7.57
CA GLY A 239 2.82 -0.56 -7.22
C GLY A 239 3.64 -1.78 -6.83
N GLU A 240 3.44 -2.27 -5.61
CA GLU A 240 4.09 -3.46 -5.07
C GLU A 240 3.03 -4.56 -4.96
N SER A 241 3.02 -5.52 -5.89
CA SER A 241 2.13 -6.69 -5.89
C SER A 241 0.63 -6.35 -5.87
N GLY A 242 0.06 -5.92 -7.00
CA GLY A 242 -1.39 -5.80 -7.15
C GLY A 242 -1.88 -4.66 -8.04
N ALA A 243 -3.00 -4.92 -8.70
CA ALA A 243 -3.81 -3.91 -9.38
C ALA A 243 -5.30 -4.25 -9.25
N GLY A 244 -6.18 -3.25 -9.34
CA GLY A 244 -7.64 -3.41 -9.29
C GLY A 244 -8.23 -4.06 -10.56
N ILE A 245 -7.58 -5.11 -11.01
CA ILE A 245 -7.89 -5.91 -12.21
C ILE A 245 -8.11 -7.36 -11.76
N ASN A 246 -9.08 -8.06 -12.38
CA ASN A 246 -9.31 -9.49 -12.10
C ASN A 246 -7.98 -10.28 -12.02
N PRO A 247 -7.89 -11.29 -11.15
CA PRO A 247 -8.97 -11.86 -10.33
C PRO A 247 -9.04 -11.30 -8.89
N THR A 248 -8.07 -10.48 -8.46
CA THR A 248 -7.94 -10.10 -7.04
C THR A 248 -8.48 -8.70 -6.76
N LEU A 249 -9.50 -8.60 -5.92
CA LEU A 249 -10.15 -7.35 -5.47
C LEU A 249 -10.57 -6.42 -6.62
N ALA A 250 -10.93 -6.98 -7.77
CA ALA A 250 -11.49 -6.21 -8.86
C ALA A 250 -12.86 -5.62 -8.44
N SER A 251 -13.14 -4.42 -8.96
CA SER A 251 -14.42 -3.76 -8.71
C SER A 251 -15.55 -4.46 -9.46
N MET A 252 -16.73 -4.56 -8.81
CA MET A 252 -17.93 -5.12 -9.40
C MET A 252 -18.95 -4.02 -9.76
N PRO A 253 -19.92 -4.28 -10.65
CA PRO A 253 -21.01 -3.32 -10.93
C PRO A 253 -21.78 -2.95 -9.67
N LEU A 254 -22.08 -1.66 -9.50
CA LEU A 254 -22.81 -1.13 -8.32
C LEU A 254 -24.10 -1.89 -8.04
N ALA A 255 -24.90 -2.17 -9.08
CA ALA A 255 -26.18 -2.88 -8.92
C ALA A 255 -26.03 -4.32 -8.39
N GLU A 256 -24.90 -4.98 -8.65
CA GLU A 256 -24.58 -6.30 -8.07
C GLU A 256 -24.15 -6.17 -6.62
N ALA A 257 -23.28 -5.19 -6.31
CA ALA A 257 -22.83 -4.90 -4.96
C ALA A 257 -24.01 -4.50 -4.04
N GLU A 258 -24.98 -3.72 -4.56
CA GLU A 258 -26.19 -3.35 -3.83
C GLU A 258 -27.04 -4.56 -3.46
N LYS A 259 -27.26 -5.51 -4.37
CA LYS A 259 -27.99 -6.77 -4.06
C LYS A 259 -27.31 -7.57 -2.96
N ILE A 260 -25.96 -7.63 -2.98
CA ILE A 260 -25.20 -8.29 -1.93
C ILE A 260 -25.35 -7.52 -0.61
N GLY A 261 -25.35 -6.19 -0.65
CA GLY A 261 -25.56 -5.35 0.53
C GLY A 261 -26.96 -5.49 1.13
N GLU A 262 -28.00 -5.59 0.30
CA GLU A 262 -29.36 -5.88 0.75
C GLU A 262 -29.45 -7.26 1.40
N ALA A 263 -28.83 -8.29 0.81
CA ALA A 263 -28.78 -9.63 1.38
C ALA A 263 -28.04 -9.64 2.72
N PHE A 264 -26.93 -8.92 2.86
CA PHE A 264 -26.22 -8.71 4.12
C PHE A 264 -27.16 -8.05 5.15
N ALA A 265 -27.79 -6.93 4.79
CA ALA A 265 -28.68 -6.19 5.67
C ALA A 265 -29.85 -7.07 6.19
N ALA A 266 -30.46 -7.87 5.31
CA ALA A 266 -31.53 -8.81 5.66
C ALA A 266 -31.08 -9.91 6.66
N GLY A 267 -29.80 -10.28 6.64
CA GLY A 267 -29.21 -11.24 7.57
C GLY A 267 -28.86 -10.67 8.95
N VAL A 268 -28.86 -9.36 9.13
CA VAL A 268 -28.56 -8.70 10.40
C VAL A 268 -29.77 -8.72 11.33
N LYS A 269 -29.63 -9.30 12.51
CA LYS A 269 -30.74 -9.55 13.45
C LYS A 269 -31.52 -8.30 13.89
N THR A 270 -30.93 -7.13 13.86
CA THR A 270 -31.52 -5.86 14.36
C THR A 270 -32.38 -5.13 13.33
N GLY A 271 -32.48 -5.64 12.10
CA GLY A 271 -33.27 -5.09 11.01
C GLY A 271 -32.41 -4.65 9.81
N SER A 272 -33.07 -4.50 8.66
CA SER A 272 -32.44 -4.36 7.35
C SER A 272 -32.37 -2.92 6.82
N SER A 273 -33.01 -1.95 7.48
CA SER A 273 -32.96 -0.56 7.01
C SER A 273 -31.61 0.10 7.31
N LEU A 274 -31.18 1.02 6.44
CA LEU A 274 -29.94 1.80 6.64
C LEU A 274 -29.90 2.48 8.02
N ARG A 275 -31.04 3.02 8.49
CA ARG A 275 -31.15 3.61 9.82
C ARG A 275 -30.83 2.62 10.94
N GLN A 276 -31.32 1.37 10.84
CA GLN A 276 -31.05 0.33 11.83
C GLN A 276 -29.59 -0.10 11.79
N LEU A 277 -29.01 -0.25 10.60
CA LEU A 277 -27.58 -0.57 10.42
C LEU A 277 -26.67 0.54 10.97
N ARG A 278 -27.02 1.81 10.79
CA ARG A 278 -26.27 2.94 11.38
C ARG A 278 -26.36 3.01 12.89
N ALA A 279 -27.47 2.50 13.48
CA ALA A 279 -27.67 2.48 14.92
C ALA A 279 -26.87 1.36 15.63
N LEU A 280 -26.31 0.40 14.89
CA LEU A 280 -25.44 -0.63 15.46
C LEU A 280 -24.15 -0.01 16.00
N SER A 281 -23.64 -0.56 17.10
CA SER A 281 -22.27 -0.27 17.51
C SER A 281 -21.31 -0.69 16.41
N ALA A 282 -20.14 -0.04 16.35
CA ALA A 282 -19.11 -0.42 15.37
C ALA A 282 -18.67 -1.90 15.54
N THR A 283 -18.62 -2.38 16.78
CA THR A 283 -18.25 -3.77 17.09
C THR A 283 -19.33 -4.75 16.60
N ASP A 284 -20.61 -4.47 16.88
CA ASP A 284 -21.71 -5.35 16.44
C ASP A 284 -21.79 -5.43 14.91
N LEU A 285 -21.60 -4.30 14.23
CA LEU A 285 -21.56 -4.26 12.76
C LEU A 285 -20.37 -5.05 12.20
N LEU A 286 -19.18 -4.88 12.81
CA LEU A 286 -17.98 -5.63 12.44
C LEU A 286 -18.19 -7.13 12.64
N ASP A 287 -18.76 -7.54 13.76
CA ASP A 287 -19.05 -8.94 14.07
C ASP A 287 -20.06 -9.55 13.10
N ALA A 288 -21.11 -8.81 12.77
CA ALA A 288 -22.08 -9.22 11.75
C ALA A 288 -21.43 -9.46 10.39
N ALA A 289 -20.49 -8.59 9.98
CA ALA A 289 -19.79 -8.73 8.70
C ALA A 289 -18.84 -9.96 8.62
N TYR A 290 -18.43 -10.52 9.75
CA TYR A 290 -17.57 -11.71 9.83
C TYR A 290 -18.30 -12.97 10.31
N THR A 291 -19.63 -12.94 10.40
CA THR A 291 -20.41 -14.14 10.72
C THR A 291 -20.28 -15.15 9.58
N PRO A 292 -20.02 -16.46 9.88
CA PRO A 292 -19.96 -17.51 8.86
C PRO A 292 -21.21 -17.53 7.98
N GLY A 293 -21.04 -17.54 6.65
CA GLY A 293 -22.12 -17.48 5.67
C GLY A 293 -22.58 -16.07 5.29
N GLN A 294 -22.16 -15.04 6.02
CA GLN A 294 -22.28 -13.63 5.63
C GLN A 294 -20.98 -13.18 4.99
N THR A 295 -21.03 -12.79 3.78
CA THR A 295 -19.90 -12.91 2.87
C THR A 295 -18.96 -11.72 2.86
N ARG A 296 -17.65 -12.01 2.70
CA ARG A 296 -16.61 -11.05 2.27
C ARG A 296 -17.02 -10.23 1.02
N THR A 297 -18.01 -10.68 0.25
CA THR A 297 -18.55 -10.02 -0.94
C THR A 297 -19.31 -8.74 -0.63
N ALA A 298 -19.83 -8.54 0.59
CA ALA A 298 -20.47 -7.28 0.98
C ALA A 298 -19.48 -6.10 1.11
N THR A 299 -18.20 -6.33 0.87
CA THR A 299 -17.11 -5.35 1.06
C THR A 299 -16.22 -5.24 -0.18
N THR A 300 -16.80 -5.38 -1.37
CA THR A 300 -16.07 -5.30 -2.64
C THR A 300 -16.17 -3.89 -3.22
N PRO A 301 -15.06 -3.31 -3.74
CA PRO A 301 -15.09 -2.05 -4.47
C PRO A 301 -16.07 -2.07 -5.64
N THR A 302 -16.63 -0.91 -5.98
CA THR A 302 -17.70 -0.82 -6.99
C THR A 302 -17.33 0.03 -8.20
N ILE A 303 -17.85 -0.36 -9.36
CA ILE A 303 -17.94 0.48 -10.55
C ILE A 303 -19.23 1.31 -10.34
N ASP A 304 -19.05 2.51 -9.78
CA ASP A 304 -20.15 3.34 -9.24
C ASP A 304 -20.54 4.51 -10.14
N GLY A 305 -19.83 4.68 -11.27
CA GLY A 305 -20.08 5.80 -12.19
C GLY A 305 -19.52 7.15 -11.72
N TYR A 306 -19.06 7.26 -10.47
CA TYR A 306 -18.55 8.49 -9.86
C TYR A 306 -17.03 8.40 -9.57
N PHE A 307 -16.65 7.58 -8.58
CA PHE A 307 -15.24 7.36 -8.24
C PHE A 307 -14.55 6.45 -9.28
N LEU A 308 -15.22 5.37 -9.68
CA LEU A 308 -14.83 4.48 -10.77
C LEU A 308 -15.94 4.41 -11.83
N PRO A 309 -15.81 5.16 -12.94
CA PRO A 309 -16.85 5.17 -13.97
C PRO A 309 -16.91 3.89 -14.82
N LYS A 310 -15.85 3.11 -14.87
CA LYS A 310 -15.69 1.86 -15.64
C LYS A 310 -14.71 0.93 -14.94
N THR A 311 -14.53 -0.29 -15.47
CA THR A 311 -13.44 -1.16 -15.01
C THR A 311 -12.08 -0.54 -15.29
N LEU A 312 -11.07 -0.89 -14.48
CA LEU A 312 -9.70 -0.38 -14.70
C LEU A 312 -9.19 -0.71 -16.12
N PRO A 313 -9.31 -1.95 -16.64
CA PRO A 313 -8.90 -2.22 -18.02
C PRO A 313 -9.52 -1.27 -19.03
N GLN A 314 -10.84 -1.03 -18.96
CA GLN A 314 -11.53 -0.10 -19.87
C GLN A 314 -10.99 1.34 -19.78
N ILE A 315 -10.69 1.82 -18.56
CA ILE A 315 -10.15 3.17 -18.34
C ILE A 315 -8.74 3.27 -18.92
N PHE A 316 -7.88 2.28 -18.64
CA PHE A 316 -6.49 2.27 -19.12
C PHE A 316 -6.41 2.03 -20.64
N GLU A 317 -7.20 1.13 -21.22
CA GLU A 317 -7.27 0.91 -22.67
C GLU A 317 -7.70 2.18 -23.43
N ALA A 318 -8.66 2.92 -22.86
CA ALA A 318 -9.10 4.20 -23.41
C ALA A 318 -8.10 5.34 -23.15
N GLY A 319 -7.01 5.11 -22.41
CA GLY A 319 -6.02 6.13 -22.05
C GLY A 319 -6.58 7.24 -21.16
N GLN A 320 -7.56 6.96 -20.32
CA GLN A 320 -8.23 7.94 -19.44
C GLN A 320 -7.62 8.05 -18.04
N GLN A 321 -6.68 7.17 -17.69
CA GLN A 321 -5.95 7.17 -16.43
C GLN A 321 -4.91 8.30 -16.34
N ALA A 322 -4.28 8.46 -15.16
CA ALA A 322 -3.16 9.36 -14.94
C ALA A 322 -2.00 9.08 -15.92
N LYS A 323 -1.51 10.12 -16.59
CA LYS A 323 -0.40 10.05 -17.56
C LYS A 323 0.93 10.34 -16.86
N ILE A 324 1.34 9.44 -15.98
CA ILE A 324 2.49 9.58 -15.08
C ILE A 324 3.43 8.37 -15.21
N PRO A 325 4.71 8.50 -14.81
CA PRO A 325 5.62 7.36 -14.68
C PRO A 325 5.07 6.32 -13.70
N LEU A 326 5.31 5.04 -13.99
CA LEU A 326 4.94 3.92 -13.13
C LEU A 326 6.15 3.03 -12.87
N LEU A 327 6.41 2.73 -11.59
CA LEU A 327 7.29 1.65 -11.15
C LEU A 327 6.42 0.57 -10.53
N VAL A 328 6.51 -0.68 -11.01
CA VAL A 328 5.59 -1.73 -10.60
C VAL A 328 6.30 -3.08 -10.57
N GLY A 329 5.94 -3.93 -9.63
CA GLY A 329 6.54 -5.27 -9.56
C GLY A 329 5.80 -6.19 -8.61
N TRP A 330 6.40 -7.35 -8.39
CA TRP A 330 5.85 -8.41 -7.54
C TRP A 330 6.94 -9.31 -6.99
N ASN A 331 6.60 -10.17 -6.07
CA ASN A 331 7.48 -11.14 -5.46
C ASN A 331 7.52 -12.46 -6.23
N SER A 332 8.67 -13.12 -6.26
CA SER A 332 8.90 -14.32 -7.08
C SER A 332 8.09 -15.56 -6.68
N ALA A 333 7.48 -15.55 -5.48
CA ALA A 333 6.64 -16.63 -4.97
C ALA A 333 5.52 -16.08 -4.07
N GLU A 334 4.65 -15.25 -4.64
CA GLU A 334 3.61 -14.48 -3.93
C GLU A 334 2.80 -15.29 -2.93
N VAL A 335 2.30 -16.44 -3.35
CA VAL A 335 1.56 -17.35 -2.49
C VAL A 335 1.99 -18.79 -2.72
N PRO A 336 1.87 -19.66 -1.68
CA PRO A 336 2.38 -21.00 -1.76
C PRO A 336 1.52 -21.92 -2.65
N TYR A 337 2.10 -23.06 -3.06
CA TYR A 337 1.46 -24.07 -3.91
C TYR A 337 0.12 -24.60 -3.39
N GLN A 338 -0.10 -24.53 -2.07
CA GLN A 338 -1.36 -24.95 -1.42
C GLN A 338 -2.59 -24.16 -1.91
N VAL A 339 -2.39 -22.98 -2.49
CA VAL A 339 -3.50 -22.24 -3.10
C VAL A 339 -4.12 -23.04 -4.26
N VAL A 340 -3.32 -23.80 -5.01
CA VAL A 340 -3.76 -24.69 -6.08
C VAL A 340 -4.06 -26.11 -5.56
N LEU A 341 -3.15 -26.71 -4.81
CA LEU A 341 -3.29 -28.10 -4.36
C LEU A 341 -4.17 -28.27 -3.11
N LYS A 342 -4.50 -27.19 -2.41
CA LYS A 342 -5.23 -27.23 -1.13
C LYS A 342 -4.45 -28.05 -0.09
N ALA A 343 -5.06 -29.10 0.46
CA ALA A 343 -4.45 -30.00 1.45
C ALA A 343 -3.71 -31.20 0.79
N ASP A 344 -3.78 -31.35 -0.52
CA ASP A 344 -3.17 -32.48 -1.22
C ASP A 344 -1.63 -32.36 -1.24
N ALA A 345 -0.95 -33.49 -1.13
CA ALA A 345 0.52 -33.56 -1.22
C ALA A 345 1.00 -33.08 -2.61
N PRO A 346 2.19 -32.46 -2.72
CA PRO A 346 2.71 -31.94 -3.98
C PRO A 346 3.30 -33.07 -4.85
N THR A 347 2.42 -33.93 -5.38
CA THR A 347 2.74 -34.99 -6.35
C THR A 347 2.26 -34.59 -7.74
N LEU A 348 2.88 -35.15 -8.78
CA LEU A 348 2.46 -34.96 -10.18
C LEU A 348 0.99 -35.32 -10.41
N GLU A 349 0.52 -36.39 -9.79
CA GLU A 349 -0.85 -36.86 -9.87
C GLU A 349 -1.81 -35.80 -9.31
N ASN A 350 -1.57 -35.34 -8.08
CA ASN A 350 -2.39 -34.33 -7.43
C ASN A 350 -2.35 -32.99 -8.17
N TYR A 351 -1.18 -32.62 -8.69
CA TYR A 351 -1.02 -31.40 -9.46
C TYR A 351 -1.85 -31.44 -10.76
N LYS A 352 -1.76 -32.53 -11.54
CA LYS A 352 -2.57 -32.72 -12.75
C LYS A 352 -4.06 -32.70 -12.42
N LYS A 353 -4.49 -33.39 -11.36
CA LYS A 353 -5.87 -33.40 -10.87
C LYS A 353 -6.35 -31.99 -10.51
N ALA A 354 -5.55 -31.23 -9.74
CA ALA A 354 -5.89 -29.87 -9.34
C ALA A 354 -6.01 -28.94 -10.57
N VAL A 355 -5.06 -29.00 -11.50
CA VAL A 355 -5.10 -28.21 -12.75
C VAL A 355 -6.30 -28.60 -13.61
N SER A 356 -6.61 -29.90 -13.73
CA SER A 356 -7.80 -30.37 -14.47
C SER A 356 -9.09 -29.86 -13.85
N SER A 357 -9.19 -29.85 -12.52
CA SER A 357 -10.35 -29.30 -11.81
C SER A 357 -10.51 -27.78 -11.98
N LEU A 358 -9.40 -27.05 -12.11
CA LEU A 358 -9.43 -25.59 -12.26
C LEU A 358 -9.69 -25.11 -13.68
N TYR A 359 -9.27 -25.90 -14.71
CA TYR A 359 -9.22 -25.45 -16.09
C TYR A 359 -9.94 -26.35 -17.10
N ASN A 360 -10.50 -27.48 -16.64
CA ASN A 360 -11.27 -28.42 -17.45
C ASN A 360 -10.56 -28.80 -18.78
N ASP A 361 -11.15 -28.48 -19.93
CA ASP A 361 -10.63 -28.72 -21.29
C ASP A 361 -9.32 -27.96 -21.59
N ARG A 362 -8.98 -26.91 -20.84
CA ARG A 362 -7.73 -26.16 -20.99
C ARG A 362 -6.58 -26.65 -20.11
N ALA A 363 -6.78 -27.71 -19.32
CA ALA A 363 -5.80 -28.22 -18.36
C ALA A 363 -4.44 -28.56 -18.98
N GLU A 364 -4.44 -29.22 -20.14
CA GLU A 364 -3.19 -29.56 -20.84
C GLU A 364 -2.39 -28.33 -21.27
N GLN A 365 -3.07 -27.26 -21.67
CA GLN A 365 -2.41 -25.99 -22.01
C GLN A 365 -1.75 -25.39 -20.77
N VAL A 366 -2.42 -25.42 -19.62
CA VAL A 366 -1.87 -24.92 -18.35
C VAL A 366 -0.67 -25.76 -17.92
N LEU A 367 -0.75 -27.08 -17.99
CA LEU A 367 0.38 -27.97 -17.65
C LEU A 367 1.61 -27.73 -18.53
N LYS A 368 1.43 -27.30 -19.80
CA LYS A 368 2.55 -26.89 -20.67
C LYS A 368 3.13 -25.54 -20.28
N LEU A 369 2.31 -24.61 -19.78
CA LEU A 369 2.75 -23.29 -19.33
C LEU A 369 3.42 -23.33 -17.94
N TYR A 370 3.01 -24.26 -17.09
CA TYR A 370 3.54 -24.48 -15.75
C TYR A 370 4.01 -25.94 -15.60
N PRO A 371 5.08 -26.32 -16.30
CA PRO A 371 5.50 -27.71 -16.36
C PRO A 371 6.10 -28.21 -15.05
N ALA A 372 5.84 -29.47 -14.73
CA ALA A 372 6.54 -30.26 -13.73
C ALA A 372 6.76 -31.68 -14.30
N ALA A 373 7.99 -32.16 -14.30
CA ALA A 373 8.37 -33.49 -14.76
C ALA A 373 8.49 -34.51 -13.63
N SER A 374 8.54 -34.05 -12.37
CA SER A 374 8.67 -34.86 -11.16
C SER A 374 7.93 -34.22 -9.99
N ASP A 375 7.65 -34.99 -8.93
CA ASP A 375 7.07 -34.47 -7.69
C ASP A 375 7.90 -33.35 -7.09
N ALA A 376 9.22 -33.41 -7.21
CA ALA A 376 10.14 -32.37 -6.73
C ALA A 376 9.92 -31.00 -7.43
N GLU A 377 9.45 -30.99 -8.66
CA GLU A 377 9.18 -29.78 -9.43
C GLU A 377 7.77 -29.20 -9.19
N VAL A 378 6.86 -30.00 -8.64
CA VAL A 378 5.46 -29.60 -8.43
C VAL A 378 5.35 -28.38 -7.53
N VAL A 379 6.14 -28.31 -6.44
CA VAL A 379 6.12 -27.17 -5.54
C VAL A 379 6.38 -25.87 -6.30
N LYS A 380 7.40 -25.84 -7.16
CA LYS A 380 7.76 -24.67 -7.96
C LYS A 380 6.67 -24.33 -8.99
N ALA A 381 6.22 -25.32 -9.76
CA ALA A 381 5.20 -25.12 -10.80
C ALA A 381 3.86 -24.65 -10.21
N ALA A 382 3.39 -25.30 -9.16
CA ALA A 382 2.15 -24.95 -8.50
C ALA A 382 2.24 -23.60 -7.76
N THR A 383 3.41 -23.23 -7.17
CA THR A 383 3.63 -21.89 -6.60
C THR A 383 3.57 -20.82 -7.68
N ALA A 384 4.19 -21.04 -8.85
CA ALA A 384 4.12 -20.10 -9.96
C ALA A 384 2.67 -19.91 -10.44
N LEU A 385 1.91 -20.99 -10.65
CA LEU A 385 0.50 -20.93 -11.04
C LEU A 385 -0.35 -20.23 -9.96
N SER A 386 -0.11 -20.54 -8.69
CA SER A 386 -0.80 -19.89 -7.55
C SER A 386 -0.56 -18.38 -7.53
N SER A 387 0.70 -17.98 -7.67
CA SER A 387 1.13 -16.58 -7.64
C SER A 387 0.59 -15.78 -8.83
N ASP A 388 0.67 -16.36 -10.03
CA ASP A 388 0.16 -15.72 -11.24
C ASP A 388 -1.35 -15.51 -11.16
N ARG A 389 -2.10 -16.48 -10.62
CA ARG A 389 -3.55 -16.38 -10.39
C ARG A 389 -3.92 -15.46 -9.23
N PHE A 390 -3.04 -15.28 -8.26
CA PHE A 390 -3.33 -14.43 -7.10
C PHE A 390 -3.20 -12.95 -7.46
N ILE A 391 -2.01 -12.50 -7.87
CA ILE A 391 -1.77 -11.07 -7.97
C ILE A 391 -0.79 -10.67 -9.09
N VAL A 392 0.08 -11.60 -9.54
CA VAL A 392 1.09 -11.30 -10.56
C VAL A 392 0.45 -10.89 -11.88
N TYR A 393 -0.58 -11.63 -12.33
CA TYR A 393 -1.25 -11.30 -13.59
C TYR A 393 -1.86 -9.89 -13.57
N SER A 394 -2.57 -9.52 -12.51
CA SER A 394 -3.18 -8.19 -12.42
C SER A 394 -2.14 -7.07 -12.46
N THR A 395 -1.01 -7.26 -11.79
CA THR A 395 0.13 -6.34 -11.78
C THR A 395 0.78 -6.23 -13.16
N TRP A 396 1.01 -7.39 -13.80
CA TRP A 396 1.53 -7.45 -15.17
C TRP A 396 0.60 -6.74 -16.16
N LYS A 397 -0.71 -6.99 -16.08
CA LYS A 397 -1.71 -6.36 -16.96
C LYS A 397 -1.73 -4.85 -16.81
N TRP A 398 -1.63 -4.36 -15.59
CA TRP A 398 -1.53 -2.93 -15.31
C TRP A 398 -0.29 -2.30 -15.96
N ALA A 399 0.88 -2.93 -15.78
CA ALA A 399 2.12 -2.49 -16.41
C ALA A 399 2.01 -2.46 -17.95
N ASP A 400 1.43 -3.52 -18.55
CA ASP A 400 1.22 -3.63 -20.01
C ASP A 400 0.30 -2.52 -20.52
N LEU A 401 -0.82 -2.28 -19.86
CA LEU A 401 -1.78 -1.23 -20.23
C LEU A 401 -1.18 0.18 -20.08
N GLN A 402 -0.49 0.47 -18.97
CA GLN A 402 0.17 1.75 -18.75
C GLN A 402 1.29 1.99 -19.79
N THR A 403 2.04 0.96 -20.15
CA THR A 403 3.06 1.05 -21.21
C THR A 403 2.46 1.41 -22.56
N LYS A 404 1.29 0.84 -22.90
CA LYS A 404 0.61 1.07 -24.19
C LYS A 404 -0.03 2.45 -24.27
N THR A 405 -0.62 2.94 -23.21
CA THR A 405 -1.52 4.10 -23.24
C THR A 405 -1.10 5.25 -22.33
N GLY A 406 -0.17 5.03 -21.39
CA GLY A 406 0.24 6.03 -20.39
C GLY A 406 1.12 7.14 -20.92
N GLY A 407 1.89 6.90 -22.00
CA GLY A 407 2.78 7.88 -22.62
C GLY A 407 3.95 8.34 -21.74
N LYS A 408 4.24 7.64 -20.64
CA LYS A 408 5.32 7.88 -19.70
C LYS A 408 6.07 6.56 -19.43
N PRO A 409 7.33 6.62 -18.95
CA PRO A 409 8.09 5.41 -18.66
C PRO A 409 7.41 4.52 -17.64
N VAL A 410 7.46 3.20 -17.88
CA VAL A 410 7.03 2.16 -16.95
C VAL A 410 8.22 1.28 -16.65
N TYR A 411 8.52 1.07 -15.37
CA TYR A 411 9.60 0.22 -14.89
C TYR A 411 9.01 -0.97 -14.16
N ARG A 412 9.54 -2.19 -14.44
CA ARG A 412 9.01 -3.41 -13.83
C ARG A 412 10.11 -4.18 -13.11
N TYR A 413 9.81 -4.67 -11.90
CA TYR A 413 10.71 -5.54 -11.14
C TYR A 413 10.07 -6.88 -10.77
N VAL A 414 10.93 -7.83 -10.42
CA VAL A 414 10.61 -9.03 -9.63
C VAL A 414 11.53 -9.01 -8.43
N PHE A 415 10.97 -9.08 -7.24
CA PHE A 415 11.74 -9.20 -6.01
C PHE A 415 11.93 -10.68 -5.68
N SER A 416 13.18 -11.13 -5.62
CA SER A 416 13.54 -12.55 -5.48
C SER A 416 14.27 -12.88 -4.18
N ARG A 417 14.59 -11.89 -3.35
CA ARG A 417 15.28 -12.12 -2.09
C ARG A 417 14.38 -12.85 -1.11
N ILE A 418 14.75 -14.09 -0.80
CA ILE A 418 14.10 -14.87 0.25
C ILE A 418 14.49 -14.27 1.60
N ARG A 419 13.50 -13.99 2.47
CA ARG A 419 13.78 -13.55 3.84
C ARG A 419 14.67 -14.54 4.57
N PRO A 420 15.61 -14.07 5.43
CA PRO A 420 16.46 -14.95 6.22
C PRO A 420 15.66 -15.76 7.24
N ALA A 421 16.32 -16.64 7.98
CA ALA A 421 15.70 -17.38 9.05
C ALA A 421 15.05 -16.47 10.09
N MET A 422 13.99 -16.94 10.71
CA MET A 422 13.43 -16.26 11.87
C MET A 422 14.40 -16.30 13.03
N SER A 423 14.42 -15.24 13.82
CA SER A 423 15.21 -15.16 15.06
C SER A 423 14.83 -16.28 16.02
N ALA A 424 15.82 -16.86 16.67
CA ALA A 424 15.64 -17.89 17.69
C ALA A 424 14.70 -17.44 18.83
N ALA A 425 14.60 -16.12 19.07
CA ALA A 425 13.64 -15.55 20.04
C ALA A 425 12.17 -15.77 19.67
N MET A 426 11.87 -16.15 18.42
CA MET A 426 10.50 -16.45 17.97
C MET A 426 10.01 -17.82 18.43
N GLY A 427 10.91 -18.75 18.86
CA GLY A 427 10.56 -20.08 19.34
C GLY A 427 9.77 -20.89 18.31
N ASP A 428 8.64 -21.46 18.72
CA ASP A 428 7.77 -22.30 17.88
C ASP A 428 6.84 -21.49 16.95
N ALA A 429 6.97 -20.17 16.90
CA ALA A 429 6.18 -19.34 15.99
C ALA A 429 6.48 -19.65 14.53
N LYS A 430 5.53 -19.41 13.64
CA LYS A 430 5.71 -19.49 12.18
C LYS A 430 5.64 -18.12 11.56
N ALA A 431 6.37 -17.93 10.47
CA ALA A 431 6.25 -16.74 9.66
C ALA A 431 4.80 -16.60 9.15
N GLY A 432 4.23 -15.43 9.34
CA GLY A 432 2.92 -15.08 8.84
C GLY A 432 2.97 -14.49 7.42
N PHE A 433 1.81 -14.37 6.82
CA PHE A 433 1.66 -13.88 5.45
C PHE A 433 1.96 -12.36 5.33
N ALA A 434 1.62 -11.60 6.38
CA ALA A 434 1.83 -10.15 6.41
C ALA A 434 3.20 -9.72 6.98
N GLY A 435 4.13 -10.65 7.16
CA GLY A 435 5.52 -10.35 7.55
C GLY A 435 5.82 -10.41 9.04
N GLY A 436 4.83 -10.69 9.90
CA GLY A 436 5.00 -10.99 11.31
C GLY A 436 5.02 -12.48 11.61
N VAL A 437 4.55 -12.89 12.79
CA VAL A 437 4.51 -14.29 13.24
C VAL A 437 3.13 -14.71 13.71
N ILE A 438 2.81 -15.98 13.46
CA ILE A 438 1.65 -16.69 13.98
C ILE A 438 2.11 -17.55 15.15
N LYS A 439 1.41 -17.49 16.30
CA LYS A 439 1.73 -18.22 17.54
C LYS A 439 0.57 -19.14 17.95
N GLY A 440 0.84 -20.03 18.90
CA GLY A 440 -0.17 -20.91 19.49
C GLY A 440 -0.61 -22.05 18.56
N ASP A 441 -1.86 -22.50 18.68
CA ASP A 441 -2.37 -23.66 17.93
C ASP A 441 -2.36 -23.46 16.42
N ALA A 442 -2.52 -22.23 15.94
CA ALA A 442 -2.41 -21.88 14.52
C ALA A 442 -0.99 -22.13 13.98
N ALA A 443 0.03 -22.09 14.82
CA ALA A 443 1.42 -22.42 14.45
C ALA A 443 1.69 -23.93 14.41
N LYS A 444 0.85 -24.76 15.02
CA LYS A 444 1.03 -26.24 15.07
C LYS A 444 0.64 -26.95 13.78
N ALA A 445 0.06 -26.26 12.80
CA ALA A 445 -0.18 -26.81 11.46
C ALA A 445 1.12 -27.33 10.84
N ALA A 446 1.04 -28.24 9.84
CA ALA A 446 2.19 -28.87 9.20
C ALA A 446 3.33 -27.88 8.87
N PRO A 447 4.62 -28.30 8.95
CA PRO A 447 5.74 -27.43 8.62
C PRO A 447 5.54 -26.82 7.24
N ALA A 448 5.81 -25.51 7.12
CA ALA A 448 5.81 -24.86 5.85
C ALA A 448 6.93 -25.47 4.97
N PRO A 449 6.69 -25.75 3.68
CA PRO A 449 7.73 -26.19 2.78
C PRO A 449 8.81 -25.10 2.66
N ALA A 450 10.03 -25.52 2.27
CA ALA A 450 11.09 -24.57 2.00
C ALA A 450 10.62 -23.52 0.98
N ALA A 451 10.94 -22.26 1.25
CA ALA A 451 10.57 -21.17 0.35
C ALA A 451 11.25 -21.34 -1.01
N VAL A 452 10.45 -21.28 -2.08
CA VAL A 452 10.96 -21.36 -3.46
C VAL A 452 11.22 -19.98 -4.07
N GLY A 453 10.99 -18.92 -3.32
CA GLY A 453 11.17 -17.52 -3.71
C GLY A 453 10.69 -16.57 -2.61
N ALA A 454 10.70 -15.29 -2.90
CA ALA A 454 10.19 -14.25 -2.02
C ALA A 454 8.66 -14.32 -1.93
N SER A 455 8.12 -14.41 -0.73
CA SER A 455 6.67 -14.48 -0.48
C SER A 455 6.02 -13.09 -0.54
N HIS A 456 4.70 -13.05 -0.62
CA HIS A 456 3.90 -11.81 -0.60
C HIS A 456 4.28 -10.91 0.58
N ALA A 457 4.31 -9.61 0.33
CA ALA A 457 4.63 -8.57 1.30
C ALA A 457 6.06 -8.67 1.91
N SER A 458 6.95 -9.53 1.35
CA SER A 458 8.30 -9.68 1.90
C SER A 458 9.25 -8.56 1.48
N GLU A 459 8.94 -7.77 0.48
CA GLU A 459 9.73 -6.65 -0.02
C GLU A 459 9.56 -5.35 0.75
N ILE A 460 8.45 -5.17 1.48
CA ILE A 460 8.07 -3.88 2.08
C ILE A 460 9.18 -3.28 2.93
N GLU A 461 9.74 -4.05 3.87
CA GLU A 461 10.82 -3.58 4.74
C GLU A 461 12.09 -3.25 3.96
N TYR A 462 12.33 -3.95 2.83
CA TYR A 462 13.45 -3.64 1.93
C TYR A 462 13.21 -2.34 1.16
N ALA A 463 12.02 -2.18 0.60
CA ALA A 463 11.64 -1.03 -0.22
C ALA A 463 11.63 0.29 0.58
N LEU A 464 11.15 0.24 1.80
CA LEU A 464 11.07 1.39 2.70
C LEU A 464 12.29 1.55 3.62
N GLY A 465 13.23 0.57 3.60
CA GLY A 465 14.47 0.62 4.38
C GLY A 465 14.27 0.37 5.87
N ASN A 466 13.27 -0.39 6.25
CA ASN A 466 12.83 -0.59 7.63
C ASN A 466 13.12 -1.99 8.18
N LEU A 467 14.12 -2.72 7.64
CA LEU A 467 14.51 -4.06 8.10
C LEU A 467 14.70 -4.11 9.61
N ALA A 468 15.40 -3.13 10.18
CA ALA A 468 15.71 -3.07 11.60
C ALA A 468 14.47 -2.95 12.51
N SER A 469 13.33 -2.50 11.99
CA SER A 469 12.06 -2.42 12.72
C SER A 469 11.40 -3.78 12.92
N ASN A 470 11.63 -4.71 12.01
CA ASN A 470 11.10 -6.07 12.08
C ASN A 470 12.10 -7.00 12.78
N LYS A 471 11.79 -7.41 14.02
CA LYS A 471 12.62 -8.27 14.86
C LYS A 471 12.33 -9.78 14.69
N VAL A 472 11.46 -10.13 13.75
CA VAL A 472 11.10 -11.53 13.48
C VAL A 472 12.26 -12.26 12.82
N TYR A 473 13.02 -11.60 11.97
CA TYR A 473 14.05 -12.20 11.12
C TYR A 473 15.46 -11.80 11.53
N GLU A 474 16.42 -12.70 11.28
CA GLU A 474 17.86 -12.46 11.48
C GLU A 474 18.46 -11.82 10.21
N TRP A 475 18.25 -10.51 10.06
CA TRP A 475 18.70 -9.77 8.90
C TRP A 475 20.22 -9.84 8.71
N THR A 476 20.65 -10.25 7.53
CA THR A 476 22.05 -10.43 7.14
C THR A 476 22.61 -9.18 6.44
N PRO A 477 23.94 -9.04 6.31
CA PRO A 477 24.53 -7.96 5.49
C PRO A 477 24.00 -7.93 4.05
N ASP A 478 23.68 -9.09 3.46
CA ASP A 478 23.09 -9.16 2.13
C ASP A 478 21.67 -8.56 2.09
N ASP A 479 20.87 -8.76 3.13
CA ASP A 479 19.54 -8.17 3.22
C ASP A 479 19.62 -6.63 3.28
N TYR A 480 20.53 -6.09 4.08
CA TYR A 480 20.78 -4.64 4.11
C TYR A 480 21.28 -4.09 2.79
N LYS A 481 22.10 -4.84 2.04
CA LYS A 481 22.57 -4.48 0.69
C LYS A 481 21.40 -4.42 -0.29
N VAL A 482 20.53 -5.44 -0.30
CA VAL A 482 19.32 -5.47 -1.14
C VAL A 482 18.40 -4.32 -0.80
N SER A 483 18.16 -4.09 0.50
CA SER A 483 17.35 -2.97 0.97
C SER A 483 17.91 -1.61 0.52
N ALA A 484 19.21 -1.36 0.69
CA ALA A 484 19.85 -0.13 0.23
C ALA A 484 19.66 0.09 -1.28
N THR A 485 19.82 -0.98 -2.09
CA THR A 485 19.59 -0.93 -3.55
C THR A 485 18.14 -0.58 -3.88
N MET A 486 17.18 -1.22 -3.22
CA MET A 486 15.75 -0.99 -3.48
C MET A 486 15.29 0.40 -3.03
N VAL A 487 15.72 0.85 -1.85
CA VAL A 487 15.51 2.21 -1.35
C VAL A 487 16.05 3.27 -2.32
N ASP A 488 17.25 3.05 -2.88
CA ASP A 488 17.85 4.01 -3.82
C ASP A 488 17.07 4.06 -5.15
N TYR A 489 16.62 2.92 -5.68
CA TYR A 489 15.73 2.89 -6.85
C TYR A 489 14.42 3.63 -6.59
N PHE A 490 13.76 3.37 -5.46
CA PHE A 490 12.50 4.01 -5.10
C PHE A 490 12.68 5.51 -4.88
N ALA A 491 13.72 5.92 -4.14
CA ALA A 491 14.02 7.32 -3.90
C ALA A 491 14.32 8.09 -5.19
N ASN A 492 15.09 7.50 -6.12
CA ASN A 492 15.35 8.11 -7.43
C ASN A 492 14.06 8.25 -8.23
N PHE A 493 13.23 7.19 -8.28
CA PHE A 493 11.95 7.24 -8.97
C PHE A 493 11.01 8.29 -8.39
N ILE A 494 10.87 8.37 -7.07
CA ILE A 494 10.05 9.40 -6.39
C ILE A 494 10.54 10.81 -6.75
N LYS A 495 11.85 11.02 -6.86
CA LYS A 495 12.45 12.32 -7.18
C LYS A 495 12.36 12.71 -8.64
N THR A 496 12.41 11.75 -9.56
CA THR A 496 12.66 12.04 -10.98
C THR A 496 11.74 11.32 -11.96
N GLY A 497 10.92 10.37 -11.51
CA GLY A 497 10.17 9.45 -12.36
C GLY A 497 11.04 8.37 -13.03
N ASN A 498 12.32 8.26 -12.63
CA ASN A 498 13.29 7.31 -13.17
C ASN A 498 14.08 6.66 -12.02
N PRO A 499 14.09 5.31 -11.88
CA PRO A 499 14.76 4.63 -10.78
C PRO A 499 16.30 4.67 -10.88
N ASN A 500 16.87 4.93 -12.06
CA ASN A 500 18.30 4.87 -12.29
C ASN A 500 19.07 5.93 -11.49
N GLY A 501 20.28 5.57 -11.05
CA GLY A 501 21.15 6.45 -10.30
C GLY A 501 22.58 5.94 -10.22
N LYS A 502 23.49 6.78 -9.74
CA LYS A 502 24.92 6.43 -9.61
C LYS A 502 25.10 5.19 -8.71
N GLY A 503 25.82 4.22 -9.21
CA GLY A 503 26.16 2.99 -8.47
C GLY A 503 25.08 1.90 -8.51
N LEU A 504 23.93 2.16 -9.12
CA LEU A 504 22.89 1.17 -9.33
C LEU A 504 23.03 0.48 -10.69
N PRO A 505 22.68 -0.81 -10.81
CA PRO A 505 22.52 -1.47 -12.11
C PRO A 505 21.51 -0.71 -12.98
N GLN A 506 21.78 -0.63 -14.28
CA GLN A 506 20.91 0.04 -15.23
C GLN A 506 19.55 -0.66 -15.32
N TRP A 507 18.47 0.10 -15.22
CA TRP A 507 17.10 -0.38 -15.31
C TRP A 507 16.38 0.31 -16.47
N ASP A 508 16.15 -0.40 -17.57
CA ASP A 508 15.47 0.13 -18.75
C ASP A 508 13.95 0.14 -18.52
N ALA A 509 13.29 1.17 -19.00
CA ALA A 509 11.83 1.20 -19.02
C ALA A 509 11.29 0.12 -19.97
N LEU A 510 10.07 -0.35 -19.71
CA LEU A 510 9.39 -1.31 -20.57
C LEU A 510 9.28 -0.75 -22.00
N ALA A 511 9.77 -1.51 -22.96
CA ALA A 511 9.66 -1.16 -24.36
C ALA A 511 8.32 -1.66 -24.92
N GLY A 512 7.64 -0.83 -25.70
CA GLY A 512 6.40 -1.23 -26.39
C GLY A 512 6.62 -2.25 -27.50
N LYS A 513 7.87 -2.49 -27.91
CA LYS A 513 8.28 -3.46 -28.94
C LYS A 513 9.58 -4.15 -28.55
N GLY A 514 9.76 -5.41 -28.94
CA GLY A 514 10.97 -6.20 -28.66
C GLY A 514 10.89 -7.00 -27.37
N PRO A 515 12.02 -7.62 -26.94
CA PRO A 515 12.07 -8.38 -25.69
C PRO A 515 11.77 -7.48 -24.49
N VAL A 516 10.81 -7.91 -23.68
CA VAL A 516 10.45 -7.21 -22.45
C VAL A 516 11.48 -7.55 -21.37
N LYS A 517 12.06 -6.53 -20.75
CA LYS A 517 13.01 -6.68 -19.64
C LYS A 517 12.39 -6.21 -18.33
N PHE A 518 12.85 -6.78 -17.24
CA PHE A 518 12.52 -6.35 -15.88
C PHE A 518 13.77 -6.39 -14.99
N MET A 519 13.77 -5.65 -13.90
CA MET A 519 14.83 -5.71 -12.89
C MET A 519 14.55 -6.86 -11.93
N ASN A 520 15.42 -7.86 -11.88
CA ASN A 520 15.40 -8.82 -10.79
C ASN A 520 16.14 -8.22 -9.58
N ILE A 521 15.45 -8.01 -8.48
CA ILE A 521 16.01 -7.43 -7.25
C ILE A 521 16.36 -8.55 -6.28
N ASP A 522 17.65 -8.75 -6.08
CA ASP A 522 18.25 -9.70 -5.15
C ASP A 522 19.66 -9.19 -4.77
N VAL A 523 20.48 -9.98 -4.07
CA VAL A 523 21.87 -9.65 -3.71
C VAL A 523 22.70 -9.18 -4.91
N LYS A 524 22.47 -9.80 -6.07
CA LYS A 524 22.92 -9.33 -7.38
C LYS A 524 21.69 -8.88 -8.18
N SER A 525 21.37 -7.60 -8.09
CA SER A 525 20.31 -7.04 -8.90
C SER A 525 20.77 -6.90 -10.35
N GLU A 526 19.97 -7.39 -11.31
CA GLU A 526 20.28 -7.33 -12.74
C GLU A 526 19.01 -7.37 -13.61
N GLN A 527 19.06 -6.82 -14.80
CA GLN A 527 17.97 -6.94 -15.77
C GLN A 527 17.90 -8.36 -16.33
N GLN A 528 16.69 -8.90 -16.37
CA GLN A 528 16.39 -10.18 -17.00
C GLN A 528 15.34 -9.99 -18.10
N THR A 529 15.36 -10.90 -19.09
CA THR A 529 14.33 -10.93 -20.15
C THR A 529 13.15 -11.77 -19.67
N GLU A 530 11.93 -11.28 -19.91
CA GLU A 530 10.70 -11.98 -19.57
C GLU A 530 10.59 -13.29 -20.38
N SER A 531 10.50 -14.42 -19.68
CA SER A 531 10.27 -15.76 -20.24
C SER A 531 8.81 -16.22 -20.13
N ASP A 532 8.07 -15.63 -19.20
CA ASP A 532 6.78 -16.13 -18.72
C ASP A 532 5.56 -15.46 -19.38
N ARG A 533 5.79 -14.62 -20.41
CA ARG A 533 4.73 -13.86 -21.08
C ARG A 533 3.56 -14.72 -21.56
N ALA A 534 3.83 -15.96 -22.00
CA ALA A 534 2.79 -16.89 -22.44
C ALA A 534 1.79 -17.24 -21.32
N ARG A 535 2.25 -17.31 -20.06
CA ARG A 535 1.39 -17.53 -18.87
C ARG A 535 0.43 -16.36 -18.69
N TYR A 536 0.93 -15.13 -18.76
CA TYR A 536 0.13 -13.92 -18.57
C TYR A 536 -0.87 -13.72 -19.71
N LEU A 537 -0.49 -14.00 -20.95
CA LEU A 537 -1.41 -13.95 -22.10
C LEU A 537 -2.51 -15.02 -22.01
N PHE A 538 -2.20 -16.18 -21.46
CA PHE A 538 -3.21 -17.20 -21.17
C PHE A 538 -4.22 -16.72 -20.12
N LEU A 539 -3.74 -16.16 -19.02
CA LEU A 539 -4.58 -15.61 -17.95
C LEU A 539 -5.38 -14.38 -18.43
N ASP A 540 -4.83 -13.58 -19.34
CA ASP A 540 -5.55 -12.48 -19.99
C ASP A 540 -6.80 -12.98 -20.73
N GLN A 541 -6.68 -14.08 -21.45
CA GLN A 541 -7.83 -14.73 -22.10
C GLN A 541 -8.85 -15.30 -21.11
N GLU A 542 -8.43 -15.66 -19.89
CA GLU A 542 -9.33 -16.20 -18.86
C GLU A 542 -10.09 -15.09 -18.12
N TYR A 543 -9.43 -13.99 -17.80
CA TYR A 543 -9.97 -12.98 -16.89
C TYR A 543 -10.55 -11.74 -17.57
N MET A 544 -10.29 -11.55 -18.89
CA MET A 544 -10.77 -10.41 -19.66
C MET A 544 -11.97 -10.75 -20.57
N LYS A 545 -12.63 -11.89 -20.32
CA LYS A 545 -13.86 -12.30 -21.03
C LYS A 545 -15.05 -11.43 -20.70
#